data_72cf50b32ded0def2659048922eca5cb
#
_entry.id   72cf50b32ded0def2659048922eca5cb
#
_cell.length_a   1.000
_cell.length_b   1.000
_cell.length_c   1.000
_cell.angle_alpha   90.00
_cell.angle_beta   90.00
_cell.angle_gamma   90.00
#
_symmetry.space_group_name_H-M   'P 1'
#
loop_
_entity.id
_entity.type
_entity.pdbx_description
1 polymer ?
#
loop_
_entity_poly.entity_id
_entity_poly.type
_entity_poly.pdbx_seq_one_letter_code
_entity_poly.pdbx_strand_id
1 'polypeptide(L)'
;MDAIIDAVQVRKTPFVTVTGGEPLAQPECRALLTRLCDEGYAVSLETSGAMDIAGIDSRVSVVLDLKTPGSGEVSRNLFENIPLLKRNDQVKFVICDRGDYEWARFKMQELALAKRVDEILFSASHGELASRQLADWILEDELSVRLQVQLHKLLWGDTPGV
;
A
#
# COMPACT_ATOMS: atom_id res chain seq x y z
N MET A 1 4.34 -14.53 18.36
CA MET A 1 5.06 -14.60 17.05
C MET A 1 5.00 -16.01 16.49
N ASP A 2 5.42 -17.06 17.19
CA ASP A 2 5.46 -18.43 16.67
C ASP A 2 4.11 -18.92 16.14
N ALA A 3 3.01 -18.67 16.85
CA ALA A 3 1.67 -19.03 16.39
C ALA A 3 1.28 -18.40 15.03
N ILE A 4 1.82 -17.22 14.71
CA ILE A 4 1.59 -16.58 13.40
C ILE A 4 2.41 -17.32 12.32
N ILE A 5 3.67 -17.64 12.60
CA ILE A 5 4.52 -18.39 11.68
C ILE A 5 3.91 -19.78 11.40
N ASP A 6 3.47 -20.49 12.42
CA ASP A 6 2.81 -21.81 12.28
C ASP A 6 1.56 -21.71 11.39
N ALA A 7 0.73 -20.67 11.60
CA ALA A 7 -0.47 -20.45 10.80
C ALA A 7 -0.17 -20.13 9.33
N VAL A 8 0.93 -19.40 9.06
CA VAL A 8 1.38 -19.11 7.70
C VAL A 8 1.92 -20.36 7.01
N GLN A 9 2.72 -21.17 7.69
CA GLN A 9 3.33 -22.40 7.15
C GLN A 9 2.27 -23.40 6.64
N VAL A 10 1.12 -23.48 7.31
CA VAL A 10 0.01 -24.37 6.89
C VAL A 10 -0.51 -24.01 5.49
N ARG A 11 -0.42 -22.74 5.06
CA ARG A 11 -0.96 -22.25 3.78
C ARG A 11 -0.15 -22.64 2.55
N LYS A 12 1.10 -23.06 2.71
CA LYS A 12 2.00 -23.50 1.62
C LYS A 12 2.12 -22.50 0.46
N THR A 13 1.98 -21.20 0.75
CA THR A 13 2.21 -20.11 -0.21
C THR A 13 3.56 -19.45 0.07
N PRO A 14 4.35 -19.07 -0.96
CA PRO A 14 5.59 -18.36 -0.74
C PRO A 14 5.39 -16.85 -0.46
N PHE A 15 4.17 -16.33 -0.57
CA PHE A 15 3.86 -14.91 -0.44
C PHE A 15 3.10 -14.63 0.86
N VAL A 16 3.53 -13.60 1.58
CA VAL A 16 2.87 -13.12 2.80
C VAL A 16 2.71 -11.61 2.73
N THR A 17 1.48 -11.14 2.91
CA THR A 17 1.20 -9.70 3.09
C THR A 17 0.84 -9.44 4.54
N VAL A 18 1.61 -8.56 5.19
CA VAL A 18 1.30 -8.07 6.53
C VAL A 18 0.52 -6.77 6.40
N THR A 19 -0.71 -6.78 6.85
CA THR A 19 -1.68 -5.69 6.69
C THR A 19 -2.66 -5.66 7.86
N GLY A 20 -3.63 -4.75 7.82
CA GLY A 20 -4.73 -4.62 8.77
C GLY A 20 -4.49 -3.50 9.79
N GLY A 21 -5.43 -2.55 9.90
CA GLY A 21 -5.26 -1.32 10.66
C GLY A 21 -3.96 -0.60 10.27
N GLU A 22 -3.06 -0.43 11.23
CA GLU A 22 -1.68 0.00 10.99
C GLU A 22 -0.73 -1.04 11.61
N PRO A 23 -0.11 -1.92 10.79
CA PRO A 23 0.75 -2.98 11.31
C PRO A 23 1.93 -2.48 12.13
N LEU A 24 2.53 -1.34 11.72
CA LEU A 24 3.69 -0.77 12.40
C LEU A 24 3.38 -0.21 13.80
N ALA A 25 2.10 -0.03 14.14
CA ALA A 25 1.68 0.30 15.50
C ALA A 25 1.84 -0.90 16.47
N GLN A 26 2.01 -2.11 15.94
CA GLN A 26 2.28 -3.30 16.76
C GLN A 26 3.78 -3.39 17.06
N PRO A 27 4.20 -3.44 18.33
CA PRO A 27 5.61 -3.40 18.71
C PRO A 27 6.47 -4.50 18.06
N GLU A 28 5.89 -5.69 17.86
CA GLU A 28 6.59 -6.85 17.30
C GLU A 28 6.53 -6.93 15.76
N CYS A 29 5.87 -5.99 15.08
CA CYS A 29 5.68 -6.05 13.63
C CYS A 29 7.00 -6.16 12.87
N ARG A 30 7.99 -5.31 13.21
CA ARG A 30 9.30 -5.35 12.54
C ARG A 30 10.02 -6.69 12.71
N ALA A 31 9.99 -7.25 13.92
CA ALA A 31 10.56 -8.56 14.20
C ALA A 31 9.83 -9.68 13.44
N LEU A 32 8.50 -9.59 13.32
CA LEU A 32 7.70 -10.53 12.53
C LEU A 32 8.08 -10.48 11.04
N LEU A 33 8.21 -9.27 10.47
CA LEU A 33 8.60 -9.08 9.08
C LEU A 33 9.96 -9.73 8.79
N THR A 34 10.97 -9.47 9.64
CA THR A 34 12.30 -10.08 9.52
C THR A 34 12.20 -11.61 9.61
N ARG A 35 11.48 -12.13 10.60
CA ARG A 35 11.33 -13.59 10.79
C ARG A 35 10.67 -14.26 9.59
N LEU A 36 9.64 -13.65 8.99
CA LEU A 36 9.01 -14.17 7.78
C LEU A 36 10.00 -14.24 6.60
N CYS A 37 10.83 -13.21 6.44
CA CYS A 37 11.89 -13.22 5.43
C CYS A 37 12.95 -14.31 5.71
N ASP A 38 13.31 -14.55 6.98
CA ASP A 38 14.26 -15.60 7.38
C ASP A 38 13.73 -17.01 7.11
N GLU A 39 12.40 -17.21 7.22
CA GLU A 39 11.72 -18.45 6.84
C GLU A 39 11.56 -18.62 5.31
N GLY A 40 12.05 -17.64 4.51
CA GLY A 40 12.07 -17.73 3.04
C GLY A 40 10.83 -17.21 2.34
N TYR A 41 9.93 -16.51 3.03
CA TYR A 41 8.76 -15.90 2.39
C TYR A 41 9.12 -14.62 1.64
N ALA A 42 8.43 -14.38 0.53
CA ALA A 42 8.36 -13.06 -0.11
C ALA A 42 7.33 -12.22 0.66
N VAL A 43 7.82 -11.23 1.40
CA VAL A 43 7.01 -10.46 2.36
C VAL A 43 6.70 -9.09 1.82
N SER A 44 5.43 -8.69 1.85
CA SER A 44 4.97 -7.31 1.64
C SER A 44 4.34 -6.76 2.91
N LEU A 45 4.53 -5.45 3.14
CA LEU A 45 3.90 -4.70 4.21
C LEU A 45 3.01 -3.62 3.61
N GLU A 46 1.71 -3.65 3.89
CA GLU A 46 0.81 -2.52 3.62
C GLU A 46 0.70 -1.64 4.86
N THR A 47 1.13 -0.38 4.76
CA THR A 47 1.08 0.62 5.83
C THR A 47 0.38 1.90 5.37
N SER A 48 -0.35 2.53 6.27
CA SER A 48 -1.02 3.82 6.03
C SER A 48 -0.07 5.00 5.83
N GLY A 49 1.24 4.79 6.01
CA GLY A 49 2.24 5.85 5.94
C GLY A 49 2.26 6.82 7.13
N ALA A 50 1.47 6.57 8.16
CA ALA A 50 1.41 7.38 9.37
C ALA A 50 2.51 7.05 10.39
N MET A 51 3.21 5.93 10.19
CA MET A 51 4.30 5.47 11.05
C MET A 51 5.62 5.47 10.28
N ASP A 52 6.72 5.68 11.00
CA ASP A 52 8.07 5.62 10.44
C ASP A 52 8.36 4.21 9.90
N ILE A 53 8.85 4.12 8.65
CA ILE A 53 9.28 2.87 8.00
C ILE A 53 10.77 2.59 8.15
N ALA A 54 11.52 3.44 8.84
CA ALA A 54 12.95 3.20 9.09
C ALA A 54 13.17 1.87 9.83
N GLY A 55 14.22 1.14 9.45
CA GLY A 55 14.59 -0.13 10.09
C GLY A 55 13.72 -1.32 9.73
N ILE A 56 12.79 -1.21 8.75
CA ILE A 56 12.16 -2.38 8.13
C ILE A 56 13.22 -3.17 7.37
N ASP A 57 13.17 -4.51 7.48
CA ASP A 57 14.08 -5.41 6.77
C ASP A 57 14.08 -5.12 5.26
N SER A 58 15.24 -4.99 4.66
CA SER A 58 15.38 -4.59 3.25
C SER A 58 14.75 -5.56 2.25
N ARG A 59 14.51 -6.80 2.65
CA ARG A 59 13.84 -7.83 1.84
C ARG A 59 12.33 -7.64 1.75
N VAL A 60 11.74 -6.89 2.69
CA VAL A 60 10.30 -6.58 2.69
C VAL A 60 9.97 -5.56 1.61
N SER A 61 8.95 -5.80 0.79
CA SER A 61 8.39 -4.80 -0.11
C SER A 61 7.34 -3.98 0.63
N VAL A 62 7.55 -2.67 0.72
CA VAL A 62 6.63 -1.75 1.39
C VAL A 62 5.63 -1.19 0.38
N VAL A 63 4.35 -1.29 0.69
CA VAL A 63 3.26 -0.58 0.00
C VAL A 63 2.83 0.57 0.91
N LEU A 64 3.27 1.78 0.58
CA LEU A 64 2.99 2.99 1.35
C LEU A 64 1.70 3.63 0.83
N ASP A 65 0.63 3.57 1.61
CA ASP A 65 -0.68 4.14 1.26
C ASP A 65 -0.74 5.62 1.69
N LEU A 66 -0.42 6.54 0.78
CA LEU A 66 -0.54 7.97 1.01
C LEU A 66 -2.01 8.41 0.97
N LYS A 67 -2.47 8.92 2.10
CA LYS A 67 -3.86 9.33 2.29
C LYS A 67 -4.18 10.61 1.52
N THR A 68 -5.24 10.55 0.72
CA THR A 68 -5.78 11.66 -0.07
C THR A 68 -6.72 12.54 0.76
N PRO A 69 -7.04 13.75 0.30
CA PRO A 69 -7.98 14.64 1.01
C PRO A 69 -9.32 14.01 1.33
N GLY A 70 -9.91 13.26 0.41
CA GLY A 70 -11.20 12.58 0.59
C GLY A 70 -11.21 11.57 1.73
N SER A 71 -10.04 11.02 2.10
CA SER A 71 -9.93 10.13 3.27
C SER A 71 -10.09 10.86 4.61
N GLY A 72 -9.91 12.19 4.66
CA GLY A 72 -9.84 12.97 5.90
C GLY A 72 -8.57 12.79 6.73
N GLU A 73 -7.62 11.96 6.28
CA GLU A 73 -6.43 11.52 7.04
C GLU A 73 -5.10 12.08 6.49
N VAL A 74 -5.14 13.05 5.58
CA VAL A 74 -3.94 13.65 4.94
C VAL A 74 -2.90 14.12 5.94
N SER A 75 -3.33 14.69 7.06
CA SER A 75 -2.44 15.21 8.11
C SER A 75 -1.60 14.13 8.80
N ARG A 76 -1.95 12.86 8.61
CA ARG A 76 -1.20 11.72 9.14
C ARG A 76 -0.11 11.19 8.20
N ASN A 77 -0.05 11.67 6.96
CA ASN A 77 1.01 11.28 6.05
C ASN A 77 2.38 11.72 6.60
N LEU A 78 3.25 10.77 6.89
CA LEU A 78 4.64 11.03 7.28
C LEU A 78 5.50 11.06 6.02
N PHE A 79 5.67 12.24 5.42
CA PHE A 79 6.40 12.38 4.15
C PHE A 79 7.90 12.09 4.28
N GLU A 80 8.43 12.07 5.50
CA GLU A 80 9.79 11.62 5.83
C GLU A 80 10.04 10.15 5.47
N ASN A 81 8.99 9.37 5.26
CA ASN A 81 9.07 8.02 4.75
C ASN A 81 9.50 7.95 3.27
N ILE A 82 9.21 8.97 2.47
CA ILE A 82 9.45 8.95 1.02
C ILE A 82 10.94 8.74 0.67
N PRO A 83 11.92 9.41 1.32
CA PRO A 83 13.33 9.15 1.07
C PRO A 83 13.80 7.73 1.43
N LEU A 84 13.06 7.01 2.27
CA LEU A 84 13.40 5.66 2.75
C LEU A 84 12.91 4.55 1.81
N LEU A 85 12.04 4.88 0.85
CA LEU A 85 11.51 3.91 -0.10
C LEU A 85 12.60 3.39 -1.05
N LYS A 86 12.52 2.10 -1.33
CA LYS A 86 13.37 1.37 -2.28
C LYS A 86 12.66 1.23 -3.63
N ARG A 87 13.39 0.89 -4.67
CA ARG A 87 12.85 0.70 -6.03
C ARG A 87 11.71 -0.32 -6.09
N ASN A 88 11.80 -1.41 -5.34
CA ASN A 88 10.80 -2.47 -5.28
C ASN A 88 9.65 -2.19 -4.29
N ASP A 89 9.66 -1.04 -3.60
CA ASP A 89 8.52 -0.58 -2.82
C ASP A 89 7.48 0.07 -3.75
N GLN A 90 6.29 0.29 -3.23
CA GLN A 90 5.18 0.85 -3.98
C GLN A 90 4.57 2.02 -3.20
N VAL A 91 4.05 3.01 -3.92
CA VAL A 91 3.23 4.07 -3.33
C VAL A 91 1.81 3.92 -3.86
N LYS A 92 0.84 3.90 -2.95
CA LYS A 92 -0.58 3.73 -3.27
C LYS A 92 -1.37 4.97 -2.88
N PHE A 93 -2.33 5.32 -3.73
CA PHE A 93 -3.34 6.34 -3.47
C PHE A 93 -4.72 5.72 -3.63
N VAL A 94 -5.58 5.87 -2.62
CA VAL A 94 -7.01 5.54 -2.73
C VAL A 94 -7.75 6.81 -3.09
N ILE A 95 -8.42 6.80 -4.24
CA ILE A 95 -9.04 7.95 -4.89
C ILE A 95 -10.55 7.89 -4.68
N CYS A 96 -11.11 8.90 -4.02
CA CYS A 96 -12.54 9.00 -3.76
C CYS A 96 -13.26 9.84 -4.84
N ASP A 97 -12.57 10.84 -5.39
CA ASP A 97 -13.13 11.76 -6.38
C ASP A 97 -12.06 12.37 -7.29
N ARG A 98 -12.46 13.31 -8.15
CA ARG A 98 -11.54 14.03 -9.05
C ARG A 98 -10.55 14.91 -8.28
N GLY A 99 -10.93 15.48 -7.15
CA GLY A 99 -10.04 16.28 -6.29
C GLY A 99 -8.89 15.46 -5.74
N ASP A 100 -9.17 14.24 -5.27
CA ASP A 100 -8.15 13.28 -4.82
C ASP A 100 -7.21 12.88 -5.95
N TYR A 101 -7.76 12.65 -7.14
CA TYR A 101 -6.97 12.30 -8.31
C TYR A 101 -5.97 13.41 -8.67
N GLU A 102 -6.41 14.67 -8.73
CA GLU A 102 -5.55 15.81 -9.03
C GLU A 102 -4.51 16.04 -7.93
N TRP A 103 -4.90 15.88 -6.67
CA TRP A 103 -3.99 15.96 -5.53
C TRP A 103 -2.90 14.87 -5.60
N ALA A 104 -3.28 13.63 -5.91
CA ALA A 104 -2.33 12.54 -6.05
C ALA A 104 -1.33 12.79 -7.19
N ARG A 105 -1.81 13.27 -8.36
CA ARG A 105 -0.94 13.67 -9.48
C ARG A 105 0.06 14.75 -9.07
N PHE A 106 -0.41 15.78 -8.37
CA PHE A 106 0.46 16.85 -7.86
C PHE A 106 1.52 16.26 -6.91
N LYS A 107 1.13 15.41 -5.94
CA LYS A 107 2.04 14.78 -4.99
C LYS A 107 3.06 13.84 -5.66
N MET A 108 2.67 13.11 -6.69
CA MET A 108 3.62 12.31 -7.46
C MET A 108 4.76 13.15 -8.02
N GLN A 109 4.46 14.34 -8.55
CA GLN A 109 5.45 15.27 -9.10
C GLN A 109 6.28 15.93 -8.00
N GLU A 110 5.62 16.50 -6.99
CA GLU A 110 6.24 17.20 -5.86
C GLU A 110 7.25 16.30 -5.13
N LEU A 111 6.89 15.05 -4.87
CA LEU A 111 7.72 14.07 -4.16
C LEU A 111 8.65 13.28 -5.11
N ALA A 112 8.57 13.53 -6.41
CA ALA A 112 9.33 12.85 -7.46
C ALA A 112 9.23 11.31 -7.33
N LEU A 113 8.03 10.76 -7.09
CA LEU A 113 7.82 9.35 -6.74
C LEU A 113 8.33 8.40 -7.82
N ALA A 114 8.15 8.70 -9.11
CA ALA A 114 8.65 7.89 -10.22
C ALA A 114 10.18 7.70 -10.24
N LYS A 115 10.93 8.55 -9.52
CA LYS A 115 12.39 8.39 -9.36
C LYS A 115 12.76 7.50 -8.17
N ARG A 116 11.80 7.17 -7.30
CA ARG A 116 12.03 6.43 -6.05
C ARG A 116 11.55 5.01 -6.13
N VAL A 117 10.35 4.80 -6.66
CA VAL A 117 9.71 3.48 -6.76
C VAL A 117 9.43 3.14 -8.21
N ASP A 118 9.37 1.85 -8.52
CA ASP A 118 9.03 1.38 -9.87
C ASP A 118 7.52 1.38 -10.12
N GLU A 119 6.71 1.31 -9.06
CA GLU A 119 5.26 1.25 -9.18
C GLU A 119 4.54 2.26 -8.28
N ILE A 120 3.62 3.01 -8.88
CA ILE A 120 2.66 3.86 -8.20
C ILE A 120 1.26 3.31 -8.51
N LEU A 121 0.46 3.11 -7.46
CA LEU A 121 -0.84 2.46 -7.54
C LEU A 121 -1.95 3.48 -7.32
N PHE A 122 -2.92 3.52 -8.24
CA PHE A 122 -4.17 4.25 -8.03
C PHE A 122 -5.31 3.25 -7.87
N SER A 123 -6.05 3.35 -6.77
CA SER A 123 -7.18 2.49 -6.45
C SER A 123 -8.43 3.33 -6.23
N ALA A 124 -9.53 2.99 -6.87
CA ALA A 124 -10.80 3.65 -6.61
C ALA A 124 -11.32 3.26 -5.23
N SER A 125 -11.80 4.25 -4.46
CA SER A 125 -12.48 4.02 -3.19
C SER A 125 -13.79 3.27 -3.42
N HIS A 126 -13.99 2.18 -2.70
CA HIS A 126 -15.16 1.33 -2.87
C HIS A 126 -16.45 2.08 -2.48
N GLY A 127 -17.43 2.08 -3.38
CA GLY A 127 -18.71 2.76 -3.17
C GLY A 127 -18.71 4.26 -3.46
N GLU A 128 -17.54 4.91 -3.66
CA GLU A 128 -17.43 6.35 -3.92
C GLU A 128 -17.06 6.64 -5.36
N LEU A 129 -16.07 5.93 -5.91
CA LEU A 129 -15.60 6.12 -7.28
C LEU A 129 -15.64 4.81 -8.07
N ALA A 130 -16.25 4.83 -9.27
CA ALA A 130 -16.19 3.68 -10.15
C ALA A 130 -14.79 3.46 -10.70
N SER A 131 -14.27 2.23 -10.63
CA SER A 131 -12.93 1.89 -11.15
C SER A 131 -12.77 2.22 -12.64
N ARG A 132 -13.85 2.11 -13.43
CA ARG A 132 -13.86 2.53 -14.84
C ARG A 132 -13.58 4.01 -15.00
N GLN A 133 -14.22 4.86 -14.19
CA GLN A 133 -14.01 6.30 -14.25
C GLN A 133 -12.57 6.69 -13.91
N LEU A 134 -11.97 6.05 -12.90
CA LEU A 134 -10.57 6.23 -12.58
C LEU A 134 -9.65 5.78 -13.74
N ALA A 135 -9.97 4.65 -14.38
CA ALA A 135 -9.24 4.18 -15.54
C ALA A 135 -9.30 5.18 -16.70
N ASP A 136 -10.49 5.72 -16.99
CA ASP A 136 -10.69 6.72 -18.04
C ASP A 136 -9.80 7.96 -17.78
N TRP A 137 -9.76 8.48 -16.55
CA TRP A 137 -8.89 9.60 -16.19
C TRP A 137 -7.39 9.29 -16.34
N ILE A 138 -6.95 8.08 -15.93
CA ILE A 138 -5.56 7.67 -16.07
C ILE A 138 -5.15 7.61 -17.55
N LEU A 139 -6.03 7.10 -18.41
CA LEU A 139 -5.79 6.99 -19.86
C LEU A 139 -5.81 8.35 -20.55
N GLU A 140 -6.78 9.22 -20.22
CA GLU A 140 -6.89 10.58 -20.77
C GLU A 140 -5.66 11.42 -20.44
N ASP A 141 -5.10 11.27 -19.24
CA ASP A 141 -3.94 12.02 -18.78
C ASP A 141 -2.61 11.31 -19.09
N GLU A 142 -2.62 10.15 -19.77
CA GLU A 142 -1.44 9.33 -20.08
C GLU A 142 -0.56 9.09 -18.83
N LEU A 143 -1.21 8.91 -17.67
CA LEU A 143 -0.52 8.87 -16.39
C LEU A 143 0.17 7.52 -16.19
N SER A 144 1.49 7.54 -15.93
CA SER A 144 2.28 6.33 -15.70
C SER A 144 2.07 5.78 -14.28
N VAL A 145 0.90 5.15 -14.06
CA VAL A 145 0.52 4.50 -12.82
C VAL A 145 -0.16 3.16 -13.12
N ARG A 146 -0.20 2.27 -12.13
CA ARG A 146 -0.98 1.03 -12.22
C ARG A 146 -2.34 1.21 -11.54
N LEU A 147 -3.41 1.00 -12.29
CA LEU A 147 -4.74 0.88 -11.70
C LEU A 147 -4.81 -0.41 -10.87
N GLN A 148 -5.20 -0.29 -9.61
CA GLN A 148 -5.45 -1.42 -8.72
C GLN A 148 -6.90 -1.44 -8.31
N VAL A 149 -7.53 -2.61 -8.39
CA VAL A 149 -8.86 -2.85 -7.84
C VAL A 149 -8.75 -3.64 -6.54
N GLN A 150 -9.66 -3.40 -5.60
CA GLN A 150 -9.77 -4.19 -4.38
C GLN A 150 -10.42 -5.54 -4.73
N LEU A 151 -9.59 -6.51 -5.13
CA LEU A 151 -10.04 -7.78 -5.69
C LEU A 151 -10.96 -8.55 -4.72
N HIS A 152 -10.68 -8.52 -3.41
CA HIS A 152 -11.52 -9.14 -2.39
C HIS A 152 -12.94 -8.55 -2.39
N LYS A 153 -13.10 -7.23 -2.61
CA LYS A 153 -14.41 -6.60 -2.74
C LYS A 153 -15.15 -7.05 -3.99
N LEU A 154 -14.42 -7.26 -5.08
CA LEU A 154 -15.01 -7.76 -6.32
C LEU A 154 -15.48 -9.23 -6.19
N LEU A 155 -14.70 -10.06 -5.49
CA LEU A 155 -14.97 -11.51 -5.36
C LEU A 155 -15.97 -11.83 -4.26
N TRP A 156 -15.88 -11.15 -3.11
CA TRP A 156 -16.64 -11.51 -1.89
C TRP A 156 -17.46 -10.36 -1.31
N GLY A 157 -17.53 -9.21 -2.01
CA GLY A 157 -18.25 -8.03 -1.53
C GLY A 157 -17.69 -7.51 -0.20
N ASP A 158 -18.57 -7.22 0.75
CA ASP A 158 -18.21 -6.68 2.07
C ASP A 158 -18.03 -7.77 3.14
N THR A 159 -17.77 -9.01 2.74
CA THR A 159 -17.53 -10.10 3.70
C THR A 159 -16.23 -9.85 4.46
N PRO A 160 -16.26 -9.74 5.82
CA PRO A 160 -15.03 -9.51 6.59
C PRO A 160 -14.11 -10.71 6.61
N GLY A 161 -12.79 -10.48 6.54
CA GLY A 161 -11.76 -11.50 6.76
C GLY A 161 -11.49 -12.44 5.58
N VAL A 162 -11.92 -12.05 4.37
CA VAL A 162 -11.63 -12.78 3.12
C VAL A 162 -10.76 -11.97 2.19
#